data_152b4bae2f061399156b4425e873f270
#
_entry.id   152b4bae2f061399156b4425e873f270
#
_cell.length_a   1.000
_cell.length_b   1.000
_cell.length_c   1.000
_cell.angle_alpha   90.00
_cell.angle_beta   90.00
_cell.angle_gamma   90.00
#
_symmetry.space_group_name_H-M   'P 1'
#
loop_
_entity.id
_entity.type
_entity.pdbx_description
1 polymer ?
#
loop_
_entity_poly.entity_id
_entity_poly.type
_entity_poly.pdbx_seq_one_letter_code
_entity_poly.pdbx_strand_id
1 'polypeptide(L)'
;MDFRRIILWLVAIICFQATAFGQHKFVDRSTDVLCLAPAATGLVKALVEKDRKGVLQLTLSTATGIAVNYGLNACIKKNRPEMPNQPSWSDRHAFPSTHSMAAFDGATFLMRRYGWKWGVPAYAVSCYVAWGRVHANKHDWWDVLGGAAIGAGAALIYTRPFAKKVDLTISPAVFGEQGGGVHIAMQF
;
A
#
# COMPACT_ATOMS: atom_id res chain seq x y z
N MET A 1 6.45 21.59 -5.73
CA MET A 1 6.06 20.89 -6.97
C MET A 1 4.74 20.20 -6.68
N ASP A 2 3.69 20.51 -7.46
CA ASP A 2 2.34 19.99 -7.20
C ASP A 2 2.31 18.47 -7.31
N PHE A 3 1.71 17.80 -6.33
CA PHE A 3 1.52 16.34 -6.28
C PHE A 3 0.90 15.77 -7.56
N ARG A 4 -0.01 16.53 -8.22
CA ARG A 4 -0.57 16.19 -9.53
C ARG A 4 0.50 16.07 -10.62
N ARG A 5 1.48 16.98 -10.63
CA ARG A 5 2.58 16.94 -11.62
C ARG A 5 3.50 15.76 -11.40
N ILE A 6 3.75 15.37 -10.14
CA ILE A 6 4.57 14.18 -9.84
C ILE A 6 3.88 12.92 -10.36
N ILE A 7 2.56 12.77 -10.15
CA ILE A 7 1.80 11.63 -10.66
C ILE A 7 1.82 11.61 -12.20
N LEU A 8 1.61 12.76 -12.85
CA LEU A 8 1.64 12.84 -14.32
C LEU A 8 3.02 12.48 -14.89
N TRP A 9 4.10 12.92 -14.26
CA TRP A 9 5.46 12.55 -14.66
C TRP A 9 5.75 11.06 -14.45
N LEU A 10 5.30 10.48 -13.34
CA LEU A 10 5.46 9.04 -13.10
C LEU A 10 4.68 8.20 -14.12
N VAL A 11 3.44 8.59 -14.42
CA VAL A 11 2.64 7.93 -15.46
C VAL A 11 3.28 8.10 -16.84
N ALA A 12 3.77 9.29 -17.19
CA ALA A 12 4.44 9.55 -18.47
C ALA A 12 5.74 8.74 -18.61
N ILE A 13 6.54 8.62 -17.55
CA ILE A 13 7.77 7.80 -17.53
C ILE A 13 7.42 6.32 -17.73
N ILE A 14 6.39 5.81 -17.05
CA ILE A 14 5.93 4.42 -17.20
C ILE A 14 5.44 4.16 -18.62
N CYS A 15 4.64 5.07 -19.21
CA CYS A 15 4.15 4.94 -20.58
C CYS A 15 5.29 5.03 -21.61
N PHE A 16 6.27 5.91 -21.43
CA PHE A 16 7.40 6.07 -22.35
C PHE A 16 8.33 4.85 -22.36
N GLN A 17 8.57 4.25 -21.19
CA GLN A 17 9.41 3.05 -21.09
C GLN A 17 8.73 1.78 -21.67
N ALA A 18 7.40 1.72 -21.67
CA ALA A 18 6.64 0.59 -22.20
C ALA A 18 6.83 0.41 -23.74
N THR A 19 7.21 1.46 -24.46
CA THR A 19 7.44 1.43 -25.90
C THR A 19 8.87 1.02 -26.29
N ALA A 20 9.83 1.06 -25.37
CA ALA A 20 11.26 0.90 -25.66
C ALA A 20 11.84 -0.50 -25.38
N PHE A 21 11.16 -1.33 -24.59
CA PHE A 21 11.64 -2.69 -24.23
C PHE A 21 10.53 -3.72 -24.42
N GLY A 22 10.90 -4.92 -24.91
CA GLY A 22 9.96 -6.02 -25.13
C GLY A 22 8.96 -6.15 -23.98
N GLN A 23 7.68 -5.94 -24.27
CA GLN A 23 6.60 -5.66 -23.33
C GLN A 23 6.57 -6.54 -22.08
N HIS A 24 6.85 -7.84 -22.21
CA HIS A 24 6.84 -8.78 -21.07
C HIS A 24 7.93 -8.49 -20.02
N LYS A 25 9.16 -8.22 -20.44
CA LYS A 25 10.28 -7.94 -19.51
C LYS A 25 10.13 -6.60 -18.78
N PHE A 26 9.55 -5.60 -19.48
CA PHE A 26 9.30 -4.30 -18.86
C PHE A 26 8.21 -4.41 -17.79
N VAL A 27 7.09 -5.06 -18.10
CA VAL A 27 5.98 -5.27 -17.16
C VAL A 27 6.46 -6.05 -15.93
N ASP A 28 7.23 -7.13 -16.13
CA ASP A 28 7.77 -7.91 -15.01
C ASP A 28 8.63 -7.05 -14.09
N ARG A 29 9.65 -6.34 -14.62
CA ARG A 29 10.52 -5.47 -13.82
C ARG A 29 9.79 -4.30 -13.17
N SER A 30 8.84 -3.68 -13.86
CA SER A 30 8.08 -2.57 -13.28
C SER A 30 7.22 -3.03 -12.11
N THR A 31 6.62 -4.21 -12.20
CA THR A 31 5.80 -4.76 -11.10
C THR A 31 6.63 -5.24 -9.93
N ASP A 32 7.88 -5.68 -10.14
CA ASP A 32 8.81 -6.00 -9.05
C ASP A 32 9.13 -4.78 -8.18
N VAL A 33 9.22 -3.60 -8.78
CA VAL A 33 9.49 -2.35 -8.05
C VAL A 33 8.20 -1.72 -7.50
N LEU A 34 7.16 -1.65 -8.33
CA LEU A 34 5.92 -0.96 -7.99
C LEU A 34 5.11 -1.67 -6.90
N CYS A 35 5.36 -2.96 -6.64
CA CYS A 35 4.70 -3.66 -5.53
C CYS A 35 4.99 -3.05 -4.16
N LEU A 36 6.14 -2.40 -4.00
CA LEU A 36 6.53 -1.72 -2.76
C LEU A 36 6.04 -0.26 -2.69
N ALA A 37 5.65 0.33 -3.82
CA ALA A 37 5.32 1.76 -3.89
C ALA A 37 4.17 2.18 -2.95
N PRO A 38 3.05 1.44 -2.81
CA PRO A 38 2.00 1.79 -1.87
C PRO A 38 2.47 1.80 -0.41
N ALA A 39 3.22 0.78 0.01
CA ALA A 39 3.75 0.68 1.37
C ALA A 39 4.81 1.77 1.65
N ALA A 40 5.71 2.02 0.70
CA ALA A 40 6.69 3.10 0.79
C ALA A 40 6.02 4.47 0.90
N THR A 41 4.98 4.73 0.09
CA THR A 41 4.18 5.96 0.17
C THR A 41 3.50 6.08 1.53
N GLY A 42 2.95 4.98 2.05
CA GLY A 42 2.34 4.92 3.38
C GLY A 42 3.33 5.25 4.49
N LEU A 43 4.54 4.68 4.42
CA LEU A 43 5.60 4.95 5.38
C LEU A 43 6.07 6.41 5.32
N VAL A 44 6.35 6.94 4.14
CA VAL A 44 6.74 8.35 3.96
C VAL A 44 5.67 9.29 4.49
N LYS A 45 4.40 9.02 4.17
CA LYS A 45 3.27 9.82 4.67
C LYS A 45 3.19 9.77 6.20
N ALA A 46 3.34 8.60 6.82
CA ALA A 46 3.34 8.44 8.27
C ALA A 46 4.51 9.20 8.94
N LEU A 47 5.69 9.19 8.33
CA LEU A 47 6.87 9.91 8.84
C LEU A 47 6.68 11.43 8.74
N VAL A 48 6.17 11.93 7.61
CA VAL A 48 5.89 13.37 7.40
C VAL A 48 4.86 13.90 8.41
N GLU A 49 3.80 13.13 8.67
CA GLU A 49 2.76 13.48 9.65
C GLU A 49 3.18 13.18 11.11
N LYS A 50 4.41 12.71 11.33
CA LYS A 50 4.91 12.25 12.66
C LYS A 50 3.99 11.21 13.31
N ASP A 51 3.36 10.40 12.49
CA ASP A 51 2.35 9.40 12.87
C ASP A 51 3.02 8.08 13.28
N ARG A 52 3.58 8.03 14.49
CA ARG A 52 4.22 6.82 15.03
C ARG A 52 3.29 5.60 15.07
N LYS A 53 1.98 5.83 15.32
CA LYS A 53 0.99 4.74 15.31
C LYS A 53 0.79 4.18 13.92
N GLY A 54 0.77 5.04 12.89
CA GLY A 54 0.69 4.61 11.49
C GLY A 54 1.89 3.78 11.07
N VAL A 55 3.11 4.20 11.44
CA VAL A 55 4.33 3.41 11.18
C VAL A 55 4.21 2.02 11.81
N LEU A 56 3.82 1.93 13.09
CA LEU A 56 3.65 0.65 13.79
C LEU A 56 2.58 -0.22 13.12
N GLN A 57 1.44 0.35 12.74
CA GLN A 57 0.33 -0.37 12.11
C GLN A 57 0.73 -0.93 10.74
N LEU A 58 1.42 -0.14 9.91
CA LEU A 58 1.94 -0.60 8.61
C LEU A 58 2.96 -1.72 8.80
N THR A 59 3.89 -1.57 9.76
CA THR A 59 4.90 -2.61 10.04
C THR A 59 4.25 -3.92 10.48
N LEU A 60 3.26 -3.87 11.39
CA LEU A 60 2.56 -5.04 11.87
C LEU A 60 1.72 -5.71 10.78
N SER A 61 1.00 -4.93 9.95
CA SER A 61 0.22 -5.48 8.85
C SER A 61 1.11 -6.16 7.82
N THR A 62 2.19 -5.50 7.41
CA THR A 62 3.14 -6.06 6.45
C THR A 62 3.82 -7.31 7.00
N ALA A 63 4.29 -7.30 8.25
CA ALA A 63 4.90 -8.46 8.88
C ALA A 63 3.94 -9.66 8.96
N THR A 64 2.68 -9.41 9.35
CA THR A 64 1.64 -10.45 9.41
C THR A 64 1.31 -10.97 8.00
N GLY A 65 1.14 -10.07 7.02
CA GLY A 65 0.91 -10.44 5.61
C GLY A 65 2.03 -11.32 5.07
N ILE A 66 3.29 -10.97 5.33
CA ILE A 66 4.47 -11.76 4.96
C ILE A 66 4.42 -13.14 5.64
N ALA A 67 4.20 -13.21 6.94
CA ALA A 67 4.19 -14.47 7.68
C ALA A 67 3.10 -15.42 7.17
N VAL A 68 1.88 -14.91 6.94
CA VAL A 68 0.77 -15.70 6.39
C VAL A 68 1.07 -16.13 4.95
N ASN A 69 1.60 -15.24 4.13
CA ASN A 69 1.93 -15.53 2.73
C ASN A 69 2.98 -16.64 2.63
N TYR A 70 4.09 -16.54 3.36
CA TYR A 70 5.14 -17.58 3.36
C TYR A 70 4.64 -18.89 3.98
N GLY A 71 3.83 -18.84 5.03
CA GLY A 71 3.23 -20.04 5.62
C GLY A 71 2.35 -20.80 4.62
N LEU A 72 1.49 -20.09 3.87
CA LEU A 72 0.66 -20.69 2.83
C LEU A 72 1.49 -21.19 1.65
N ASN A 73 2.51 -20.45 1.23
CA ASN A 73 3.46 -20.93 0.20
C ASN A 73 4.12 -22.26 0.57
N ALA A 74 4.55 -22.39 1.83
CA ALA A 74 5.17 -23.63 2.33
C ALA A 74 4.20 -24.82 2.34
N CYS A 75 2.90 -24.55 2.62
CA CYS A 75 1.87 -25.57 2.68
C CYS A 75 1.37 -26.00 1.28
N ILE A 76 1.13 -25.04 0.38
CA ILE A 76 0.38 -25.29 -0.87
C ILE A 76 1.29 -25.76 -2.02
N LYS A 77 2.56 -25.33 -2.05
CA LYS A 77 3.60 -25.76 -3.02
C LYS A 77 3.14 -25.77 -4.49
N LYS A 78 2.45 -24.70 -4.92
CA LYS A 78 1.96 -24.55 -6.29
C LYS A 78 3.08 -24.11 -7.23
N ASN A 79 3.18 -24.73 -8.42
CA ASN A 79 4.13 -24.33 -9.46
C ASN A 79 3.67 -23.05 -10.17
N ARG A 80 4.64 -22.29 -10.70
CA ARG A 80 4.36 -21.10 -11.53
C ARG A 80 3.92 -21.51 -12.93
N PRO A 81 3.01 -20.74 -13.57
CA PRO A 81 2.56 -21.04 -14.95
C PRO A 81 3.69 -21.05 -15.97
N GLU A 82 4.72 -20.20 -15.82
CA GLU A 82 5.89 -20.16 -16.74
C GLU A 82 6.80 -21.38 -16.66
N MET A 83 6.72 -22.16 -15.57
CA MET A 83 7.61 -23.29 -15.27
C MET A 83 6.84 -24.52 -14.76
N PRO A 84 5.93 -25.09 -15.56
CA PRO A 84 5.04 -26.16 -15.07
C PRO A 84 5.78 -27.46 -14.70
N ASN A 85 6.99 -27.69 -15.22
CA ASN A 85 7.72 -28.97 -15.11
C ASN A 85 9.06 -28.86 -14.39
N GLN A 86 9.40 -27.75 -13.76
CA GLN A 86 10.70 -27.66 -13.07
C GLN A 86 10.63 -28.21 -11.65
N PRO A 87 11.58 -29.09 -11.26
CA PRO A 87 11.61 -29.71 -9.93
C PRO A 87 12.24 -28.82 -8.85
N SER A 88 12.67 -27.58 -9.16
CA SER A 88 13.31 -26.73 -8.17
C SER A 88 12.28 -26.22 -7.15
N TRP A 89 12.60 -26.30 -5.86
CA TRP A 89 11.68 -25.89 -4.82
C TRP A 89 11.46 -24.36 -4.77
N SER A 90 12.33 -23.57 -5.38
CA SER A 90 12.17 -22.12 -5.54
C SER A 90 11.00 -21.76 -6.46
N ASP A 91 10.61 -22.65 -7.38
CA ASP A 91 9.57 -22.39 -8.39
C ASP A 91 8.16 -22.83 -7.93
N ARG A 92 8.08 -23.54 -6.80
CA ARG A 92 6.81 -24.02 -6.22
C ARG A 92 6.11 -23.01 -5.30
N HIS A 93 6.47 -21.73 -5.38
CA HIS A 93 5.92 -20.69 -4.54
C HIS A 93 5.04 -19.72 -5.34
N ALA A 94 4.12 -20.27 -6.16
CA ALA A 94 3.21 -19.44 -6.93
C ALA A 94 2.08 -18.84 -6.08
N PHE A 95 1.52 -19.62 -5.15
CA PHE A 95 0.38 -19.19 -4.35
C PHE A 95 0.75 -19.02 -2.87
N PRO A 96 0.33 -17.93 -2.25
CA PRO A 96 -0.22 -16.70 -2.84
C PRO A 96 0.89 -15.76 -3.35
N SER A 97 0.53 -14.78 -4.23
CA SER A 97 1.48 -13.81 -4.78
C SER A 97 1.95 -12.79 -3.74
N THR A 98 3.25 -12.81 -3.42
CA THR A 98 3.86 -11.86 -2.47
C THR A 98 3.83 -10.42 -2.98
N HIS A 99 4.00 -10.19 -4.30
CA HIS A 99 3.92 -8.87 -4.91
C HIS A 99 2.52 -8.26 -4.77
N SER A 100 1.48 -9.05 -5.04
CA SER A 100 0.10 -8.60 -4.84
C SER A 100 -0.20 -8.35 -3.37
N MET A 101 0.26 -9.22 -2.48
CA MET A 101 0.10 -9.04 -1.04
C MET A 101 0.70 -7.71 -0.58
N ALA A 102 1.96 -7.42 -0.91
CA ALA A 102 2.64 -6.19 -0.50
C ALA A 102 1.96 -4.93 -1.07
N ALA A 103 1.56 -4.96 -2.35
CA ALA A 103 0.90 -3.84 -3.00
C ALA A 103 -0.46 -3.53 -2.36
N PHE A 104 -1.31 -4.55 -2.13
CA PHE A 104 -2.63 -4.36 -1.56
C PHE A 104 -2.60 -4.07 -0.05
N ASP A 105 -1.60 -4.56 0.70
CA ASP A 105 -1.37 -4.16 2.09
C ASP A 105 -1.15 -2.64 2.20
N GLY A 106 -0.18 -2.11 1.44
CA GLY A 106 0.12 -0.68 1.44
C GLY A 106 -1.05 0.18 0.94
N ALA A 107 -1.77 -0.26 -0.11
CA ALA A 107 -2.92 0.48 -0.63
C ALA A 107 -4.08 0.53 0.38
N THR A 108 -4.36 -0.59 1.04
CA THR A 108 -5.41 -0.68 2.06
C THR A 108 -5.04 0.14 3.29
N PHE A 109 -3.77 0.10 3.71
CA PHE A 109 -3.25 0.99 4.76
C PHE A 109 -3.49 2.46 4.41
N LEU A 110 -3.09 2.92 3.23
CA LEU A 110 -3.27 4.30 2.79
C LEU A 110 -4.75 4.71 2.75
N MET A 111 -5.60 3.86 2.19
CA MET A 111 -7.05 4.10 2.11
C MET A 111 -7.65 4.25 3.50
N ARG A 112 -7.35 3.34 4.40
CA ARG A 112 -7.97 3.29 5.72
C ARG A 112 -7.40 4.33 6.69
N ARG A 113 -6.08 4.62 6.58
CA ARG A 113 -5.39 5.55 7.48
C ARG A 113 -5.57 7.00 7.07
N TYR A 114 -5.36 7.30 5.78
CA TYR A 114 -5.29 8.66 5.25
C TYR A 114 -6.42 9.01 4.27
N GLY A 115 -7.31 8.05 4.00
CA GLY A 115 -8.51 8.25 3.20
C GLY A 115 -8.32 8.05 1.71
N TRP A 116 -9.43 8.25 0.97
CA TRP A 116 -9.56 7.88 -0.44
C TRP A 116 -8.58 8.60 -1.37
N LYS A 117 -8.18 9.83 -1.05
CA LYS A 117 -7.24 10.62 -1.87
C LYS A 117 -5.88 9.92 -2.01
N TRP A 118 -5.46 9.18 -1.00
CA TRP A 118 -4.22 8.39 -0.99
C TRP A 118 -4.46 6.95 -1.40
N GLY A 119 -5.58 6.40 -1.00
CA GLY A 119 -5.91 5.00 -1.23
C GLY A 119 -6.23 4.69 -2.69
N VAL A 120 -7.03 5.52 -3.37
CA VAL A 120 -7.44 5.26 -4.77
C VAL A 120 -6.24 5.17 -5.72
N PRO A 121 -5.29 6.12 -5.73
CA PRO A 121 -4.09 5.98 -6.55
C PRO A 121 -3.24 4.76 -6.19
N ALA A 122 -3.14 4.43 -4.90
CA ALA A 122 -2.40 3.26 -4.44
C ALA A 122 -3.05 1.96 -4.91
N TYR A 123 -4.39 1.85 -4.86
CA TYR A 123 -5.11 0.71 -5.42
C TYR A 123 -4.96 0.59 -6.93
N ALA A 124 -4.91 1.70 -7.67
CA ALA A 124 -4.65 1.67 -9.10
C ALA A 124 -3.27 1.05 -9.41
N VAL A 125 -2.23 1.42 -8.63
CA VAL A 125 -0.90 0.80 -8.73
C VAL A 125 -0.96 -0.68 -8.36
N SER A 126 -1.68 -1.05 -7.30
CA SER A 126 -1.81 -2.44 -6.87
C SER A 126 -2.52 -3.31 -7.91
N CYS A 127 -3.57 -2.78 -8.56
CA CYS A 127 -4.24 -3.47 -9.67
C CYS A 127 -3.32 -3.64 -10.87
N TYR A 128 -2.49 -2.64 -11.20
CA TYR A 128 -1.47 -2.77 -12.25
C TYR A 128 -0.45 -3.85 -11.90
N VAL A 129 0.04 -3.89 -10.67
CA VAL A 129 0.95 -4.95 -10.20
C VAL A 129 0.28 -6.31 -10.37
N ALA A 130 -0.95 -6.48 -9.88
CA ALA A 130 -1.71 -7.71 -9.98
C ALA A 130 -1.85 -8.19 -11.42
N TRP A 131 -2.31 -7.32 -12.31
CA TRP A 131 -2.44 -7.60 -13.74
C TRP A 131 -1.08 -7.97 -14.36
N GLY A 132 -0.04 -7.22 -14.04
CA GLY A 132 1.29 -7.43 -14.61
C GLY A 132 1.91 -8.77 -14.22
N ARG A 133 1.64 -9.28 -13.00
CA ARG A 133 2.10 -10.62 -12.59
C ARG A 133 1.42 -11.74 -13.39
N VAL A 134 0.15 -11.57 -13.73
CA VAL A 134 -0.58 -12.51 -14.60
C VAL A 134 -0.09 -12.38 -16.05
N HIS A 135 0.05 -11.14 -16.54
CA HIS A 135 0.54 -10.89 -17.91
C HIS A 135 1.96 -11.41 -18.15
N ALA A 136 2.83 -11.37 -17.14
CA ALA A 136 4.18 -11.92 -17.19
C ALA A 136 4.24 -13.44 -16.99
N ASN A 137 3.10 -14.13 -16.90
CA ASN A 137 2.96 -15.57 -16.62
C ASN A 137 3.64 -16.05 -15.32
N LYS A 138 3.92 -15.15 -14.39
CA LYS A 138 4.49 -15.48 -13.07
C LYS A 138 3.48 -16.09 -12.11
N HIS A 139 2.22 -15.67 -12.24
CA HIS A 139 1.11 -16.05 -11.39
C HIS A 139 -0.17 -16.20 -12.20
N ASP A 140 -1.12 -16.99 -11.73
CA ASP A 140 -2.49 -16.94 -12.22
C ASP A 140 -3.38 -15.99 -11.39
N TRP A 141 -4.62 -15.81 -11.79
CA TRP A 141 -5.55 -14.92 -11.10
C TRP A 141 -5.82 -15.33 -9.65
N TRP A 142 -5.80 -16.63 -9.33
CA TRP A 142 -6.02 -17.12 -7.98
C TRP A 142 -4.86 -16.76 -7.06
N ASP A 143 -3.62 -16.84 -7.57
CA ASP A 143 -2.41 -16.46 -6.80
C ASP A 143 -2.45 -14.99 -6.42
N VAL A 144 -2.84 -14.14 -7.39
CA VAL A 144 -2.92 -12.69 -7.25
C VAL A 144 -4.05 -12.29 -6.30
N LEU A 145 -5.24 -12.89 -6.47
CA LEU A 145 -6.39 -12.63 -5.59
C LEU A 145 -6.11 -13.09 -4.16
N GLY A 146 -5.47 -14.26 -3.99
CA GLY A 146 -5.05 -14.76 -2.68
C GLY A 146 -4.08 -13.80 -2.00
N GLY A 147 -3.05 -13.33 -2.73
CA GLY A 147 -2.13 -12.32 -2.21
C GLY A 147 -2.83 -11.02 -1.83
N ALA A 148 -3.68 -10.49 -2.71
CA ALA A 148 -4.45 -9.27 -2.47
C ALA A 148 -5.35 -9.38 -1.22
N ALA A 149 -6.03 -10.52 -1.05
CA ALA A 149 -6.88 -10.76 0.12
C ALA A 149 -6.08 -10.80 1.42
N ILE A 150 -4.91 -11.43 1.42
CA ILE A 150 -4.02 -11.49 2.59
C ILE A 150 -3.51 -10.09 2.95
N GLY A 151 -2.98 -9.34 1.97
CA GLY A 151 -2.46 -7.99 2.21
C GLY A 151 -3.54 -7.04 2.69
N ALA A 152 -4.68 -6.98 1.98
CA ALA A 152 -5.81 -6.16 2.38
C ALA A 152 -6.36 -6.56 3.76
N GLY A 153 -6.49 -7.85 4.03
CA GLY A 153 -6.97 -8.38 5.31
C GLY A 153 -6.05 -8.00 6.47
N ALA A 154 -4.73 -8.16 6.31
CA ALA A 154 -3.75 -7.75 7.31
C ALA A 154 -3.84 -6.26 7.60
N ALA A 155 -3.86 -5.41 6.56
CA ALA A 155 -4.01 -3.97 6.74
C ALA A 155 -5.33 -3.60 7.44
N LEU A 156 -6.44 -4.25 7.12
CA LEU A 156 -7.74 -3.99 7.77
C LEU A 156 -7.73 -4.33 9.27
N ILE A 157 -7.01 -5.36 9.68
CA ILE A 157 -6.90 -5.78 11.08
C ILE A 157 -6.16 -4.72 11.91
N TYR A 158 -5.02 -4.27 11.41
CA TYR A 158 -4.12 -3.39 12.19
C TYR A 158 -4.39 -1.90 12.00
N THR A 159 -4.91 -1.47 10.83
CA THR A 159 -5.00 -0.05 10.49
C THR A 159 -6.28 0.59 11.04
N ARG A 160 -6.10 1.70 11.74
CA ARG A 160 -7.18 2.58 12.19
C ARG A 160 -7.03 3.95 11.55
N PRO A 161 -8.13 4.69 11.32
CA PRO A 161 -8.08 6.03 10.75
C PRO A 161 -7.14 6.96 11.51
N PHE A 162 -6.47 7.84 10.78
CA PHE A 162 -5.63 8.88 11.36
C PHE A 162 -6.51 10.00 11.90
N ALA A 163 -6.55 10.15 13.21
CA ALA A 163 -7.20 11.28 13.86
C ALA A 163 -6.12 12.35 14.12
N LYS A 164 -6.19 13.50 13.45
CA LYS A 164 -5.45 14.68 13.89
C LYS A 164 -5.92 15.04 15.30
N LYS A 165 -4.98 15.31 16.19
CA LYS A 165 -5.34 15.87 17.49
C LYS A 165 -5.94 17.24 17.25
N VAL A 166 -7.17 17.42 17.67
CA VAL A 166 -7.79 18.75 17.80
C VAL A 166 -7.39 19.25 19.18
N ASP A 167 -6.50 20.22 19.25
CA ASP A 167 -6.18 20.89 20.50
C ASP A 167 -7.27 21.91 20.79
N LEU A 168 -8.16 21.57 21.69
CA LEU A 168 -9.18 22.45 22.22
C LEU A 168 -8.61 23.19 23.44
N THR A 169 -8.35 24.49 23.26
CA THR A 169 -7.94 25.35 24.37
C THR A 169 -9.14 26.14 24.85
N ILE A 170 -9.56 25.90 26.07
CA ILE A 170 -10.60 26.68 26.75
C ILE A 170 -9.90 27.55 27.79
N SER A 171 -9.97 28.87 27.64
CA SER A 171 -9.40 29.82 28.60
C SER A 171 -10.42 30.88 28.99
N PRO A 172 -10.40 31.34 30.25
CA PRO A 172 -11.20 32.48 30.64
C PRO A 172 -10.75 33.73 29.90
N ALA A 173 -11.69 34.51 29.38
CA ALA A 173 -11.43 35.78 28.74
C ALA A 173 -12.09 36.89 29.52
N VAL A 174 -11.37 37.99 29.73
CA VAL A 174 -11.90 39.20 30.37
C VAL A 174 -12.12 40.25 29.28
N PHE A 175 -13.34 40.69 29.10
CA PHE A 175 -13.72 41.71 28.14
C PHE A 175 -14.01 43.04 28.89
N GLY A 176 -12.99 43.86 29.06
CA GLY A 176 -13.13 45.16 29.72
C GLY A 176 -13.44 45.09 31.22
N GLU A 177 -13.83 46.20 31.82
CA GLU A 177 -14.00 46.30 33.29
C GLU A 177 -15.23 45.57 33.85
N GLN A 178 -16.16 45.07 33.04
CA GLN A 178 -17.42 44.47 33.52
C GLN A 178 -17.86 43.18 32.81
N GLY A 179 -17.02 42.56 32.01
CA GLY A 179 -17.42 41.34 31.27
C GLY A 179 -16.43 40.19 31.38
N GLY A 180 -16.87 39.06 31.92
CA GLY A 180 -16.15 37.77 31.84
C GLY A 180 -16.74 36.89 30.74
N GLY A 181 -15.87 36.21 30.00
CA GLY A 181 -16.28 35.27 28.96
C GLY A 181 -15.34 34.06 28.90
N VAL A 182 -15.62 33.17 27.97
CA VAL A 182 -14.77 31.98 27.71
C VAL A 182 -14.27 32.08 26.26
N HIS A 183 -12.94 32.01 26.12
CA HIS A 183 -12.29 31.91 24.82
C HIS A 183 -12.11 30.43 24.47
N ILE A 184 -12.69 29.99 23.36
CA ILE A 184 -12.54 28.62 22.82
C ILE A 184 -11.74 28.71 21.53
N ALA A 185 -10.50 28.16 21.54
CA ALA A 185 -9.67 28.04 20.36
C ALA A 185 -9.57 26.58 19.94
N MET A 186 -9.87 26.29 18.68
CA MET A 186 -9.67 24.98 18.05
C MET A 186 -8.51 25.11 17.03
N GLN A 187 -7.46 24.33 17.24
CA GLN A 187 -6.39 24.15 16.24
C GLN A 187 -6.57 22.78 15.56
N PHE A 188 -6.62 22.80 14.22
CA PHE A 188 -6.80 21.60 13.39
C PHE A 188 -5.48 21.09 12.83
#